data_d28e13a90b9e1d14da4a54349267d842
#
_entry.id   d28e13a90b9e1d14da4a54349267d842
#
_cell.length_a   1.000
_cell.length_b   1.000
_cell.length_c   1.000
_cell.angle_alpha   90.00
_cell.angle_beta   90.00
_cell.angle_gamma   90.00
#
_symmetry.space_group_name_H-M   'P 1'
#
loop_
_entity.id
_entity.type
_entity.pdbx_description
1 polymer ?
#
loop_
_entity_poly.entity_id
_entity_poly.type
_entity_poly.pdbx_seq_one_letter_code
_entity_poly.pdbx_strand_id
1 'polypeptide(L)'
;MVGPSRPLFVLFGSSIVQFSFGHGGWGATLADIYSRKADIVLRGYSGWNSSRAVEVIDQVFPKDAVIQPSLVIVYFGGNDSMGGHPSGLGPHVPLPKYVENMKRIASYIKGLSEKTRVIFLTCPPVNEEKVKQLSSDLLSELVRSNESCQKYSEACVELCREMEVEVIDLWTAIQRKDDWATSCLTDGMHLSAEGSDIVVEEILKVLREAKWEPSLHWRSLATEFSEDSPYDLVAADGKSTVNICQSTFHWSKQWD
;
A
#
# COMPACT_ATOMS: atom_id res chain seq x y z
N MET A 1 4.41 -1.90 -23.76
CA MET A 1 5.21 -2.30 -22.57
C MET A 1 6.63 -1.85 -22.81
N VAL A 2 7.26 -1.25 -21.83
CA VAL A 2 8.69 -0.90 -21.89
C VAL A 2 9.47 -2.10 -21.36
N GLY A 3 10.50 -2.54 -22.05
CA GLY A 3 11.36 -3.66 -21.62
C GLY A 3 12.73 -3.19 -21.18
N PRO A 4 13.50 -4.04 -20.51
CA PRO A 4 13.20 -5.41 -20.13
C PRO A 4 12.11 -5.49 -19.07
N SER A 5 11.42 -6.65 -18.95
CA SER A 5 10.33 -6.80 -17.97
C SER A 5 10.86 -6.98 -16.56
N ARG A 6 10.44 -6.10 -15.66
CA ARG A 6 10.65 -6.18 -14.22
C ARG A 6 9.43 -6.77 -13.52
N PRO A 7 9.55 -7.31 -12.29
CA PRO A 7 8.38 -7.61 -11.48
C PRO A 7 7.42 -6.42 -11.40
N LEU A 8 6.13 -6.69 -11.59
CA LEU A 8 5.10 -5.67 -11.55
C LEU A 8 4.43 -5.64 -10.16
N PHE A 9 4.53 -4.53 -9.46
CA PHE A 9 3.85 -4.28 -8.19
C PHE A 9 2.71 -3.30 -8.42
N VAL A 10 1.51 -3.64 -7.98
CA VAL A 10 0.33 -2.79 -8.14
C VAL A 10 -0.17 -2.35 -6.77
N LEU A 11 -0.32 -1.04 -6.60
CA LEU A 11 -0.92 -0.43 -5.41
C LEU A 11 -2.39 -0.17 -5.74
N PHE A 12 -3.31 -0.94 -5.16
CA PHE A 12 -4.74 -0.89 -5.46
C PHE A 12 -5.56 -0.45 -4.25
N GLY A 13 -6.36 0.61 -4.40
CA GLY A 13 -7.17 1.08 -3.27
C GLY A 13 -7.84 2.43 -3.48
N SER A 14 -8.19 3.07 -2.38
CA SER A 14 -8.86 4.37 -2.35
C SER A 14 -7.87 5.54 -2.26
N SER A 15 -8.24 6.63 -1.57
CA SER A 15 -7.44 7.86 -1.47
C SER A 15 -6.07 7.65 -0.81
N ILE A 16 -5.95 6.78 0.20
CA ILE A 16 -4.66 6.42 0.84
C ILE A 16 -3.67 5.88 -0.21
N VAL A 17 -4.17 5.13 -1.18
CA VAL A 17 -3.36 4.66 -2.32
C VAL A 17 -3.16 5.76 -3.35
N GLN A 18 -4.23 6.47 -3.76
CA GLN A 18 -4.14 7.52 -4.77
C GLN A 18 -3.11 8.60 -4.40
N PHE A 19 -3.09 9.01 -3.13
CA PHE A 19 -2.19 10.07 -2.66
C PHE A 19 -0.80 9.56 -2.28
N SER A 20 -0.56 8.25 -2.36
CA SER A 20 0.73 7.64 -2.00
C SER A 20 1.90 8.05 -2.89
N PHE A 21 1.64 8.61 -4.09
CA PHE A 21 2.68 9.16 -4.97
C PHE A 21 2.89 10.66 -4.79
N GLY A 22 2.21 11.29 -3.83
CA GLY A 22 2.51 12.64 -3.41
C GLY A 22 3.89 12.77 -2.74
N HIS A 23 4.31 14.00 -2.45
CA HIS A 23 5.59 14.26 -1.78
C HIS A 23 5.64 13.60 -0.39
N GLY A 24 6.65 12.76 -0.16
CA GLY A 24 6.77 11.96 1.06
C GLY A 24 5.72 10.85 1.19
N GLY A 25 5.02 10.49 0.11
CA GLY A 25 4.04 9.40 0.13
C GLY A 25 4.68 8.02 0.02
N TRP A 26 4.09 7.03 0.70
CA TRP A 26 4.62 5.67 0.78
C TRP A 26 4.79 4.95 -0.57
N GLY A 27 3.93 5.21 -1.54
CA GLY A 27 4.06 4.64 -2.89
C GLY A 27 5.22 5.24 -3.67
N ALA A 28 5.46 6.56 -3.53
CA ALA A 28 6.62 7.22 -4.12
C ALA A 28 7.93 6.72 -3.50
N THR A 29 7.96 6.54 -2.18
CA THR A 29 9.11 5.99 -1.47
C THR A 29 9.39 4.54 -1.90
N LEU A 30 8.35 3.70 -2.05
CA LEU A 30 8.54 2.36 -2.61
C LEU A 30 9.07 2.40 -4.04
N ALA A 31 8.56 3.31 -4.88
CA ALA A 31 9.03 3.43 -6.27
C ALA A 31 10.52 3.83 -6.34
N ASP A 32 10.99 4.64 -5.39
CA ASP A 32 12.41 4.99 -5.24
C ASP A 32 13.24 3.78 -4.79
N ILE A 33 12.84 3.08 -3.71
CA ILE A 33 13.53 1.89 -3.17
C ILE A 33 13.64 0.78 -4.23
N TYR A 34 12.58 0.58 -5.02
CA TYR A 34 12.51 -0.45 -6.06
C TYR A 34 12.96 0.03 -7.44
N SER A 35 13.57 1.22 -7.54
CA SER A 35 14.05 1.73 -8.81
C SER A 35 15.02 0.72 -9.47
N ARG A 36 14.81 0.42 -10.76
CA ARG A 36 15.54 -0.60 -11.52
C ARG A 36 15.37 -2.06 -11.04
N LYS A 37 14.43 -2.32 -10.09
CA LYS A 37 14.17 -3.65 -9.51
C LYS A 37 12.76 -4.14 -9.76
N ALA A 38 11.77 -3.24 -9.66
CA ALA A 38 10.37 -3.52 -9.93
C ALA A 38 9.67 -2.29 -10.50
N ASP A 39 8.63 -2.51 -11.30
CA ASP A 39 7.74 -1.44 -11.73
C ASP A 39 6.58 -1.29 -10.75
N ILE A 40 6.37 -0.09 -10.21
CA ILE A 40 5.28 0.19 -9.27
C ILE A 40 4.18 0.96 -9.99
N VAL A 41 2.99 0.37 -10.05
CA VAL A 41 1.81 0.93 -10.73
C VAL A 41 0.76 1.34 -9.73
N LEU A 42 0.38 2.62 -9.82
CA LEU A 42 -0.66 3.21 -8.98
C LEU A 42 -2.05 2.94 -9.56
N ARG A 43 -2.92 2.33 -8.75
CA ARG A 43 -4.36 2.12 -8.99
C ARG A 43 -5.15 2.58 -7.76
N GLY A 44 -4.96 3.84 -7.38
CA GLY A 44 -5.67 4.51 -6.30
C GLY A 44 -6.85 5.33 -6.82
N TYR A 45 -8.00 5.20 -6.16
CA TYR A 45 -9.26 5.84 -6.58
C TYR A 45 -9.93 6.49 -5.36
N SER A 46 -9.72 7.78 -5.18
CA SER A 46 -10.26 8.55 -4.06
C SER A 46 -11.78 8.41 -3.97
N GLY A 47 -12.29 8.23 -2.74
CA GLY A 47 -13.72 8.06 -2.49
C GLY A 47 -14.25 6.63 -2.70
N TRP A 48 -13.49 5.71 -3.27
CA TRP A 48 -13.94 4.34 -3.46
C TRP A 48 -14.01 3.55 -2.15
N ASN A 49 -14.94 2.61 -2.14
CA ASN A 49 -15.11 1.59 -1.11
C ASN A 49 -14.88 0.19 -1.69
N SER A 50 -14.96 -0.83 -0.84
CA SER A 50 -14.77 -2.23 -1.25
C SER A 50 -15.82 -2.72 -2.25
N SER A 51 -17.06 -2.22 -2.20
CA SER A 51 -18.11 -2.61 -3.15
C SER A 51 -17.78 -2.13 -4.57
N ARG A 52 -17.35 -0.86 -4.70
CA ARG A 52 -16.94 -0.33 -6.00
C ARG A 52 -15.71 -1.06 -6.56
N ALA A 53 -14.78 -1.41 -5.69
CA ALA A 53 -13.60 -2.18 -6.10
C ALA A 53 -13.97 -3.54 -6.70
N VAL A 54 -14.90 -4.26 -6.07
CA VAL A 54 -15.38 -5.57 -6.55
C VAL A 54 -16.08 -5.46 -7.91
N GLU A 55 -16.85 -4.39 -8.16
CA GLU A 55 -17.57 -4.18 -9.42
C GLU A 55 -16.66 -4.06 -10.64
N VAL A 56 -15.44 -3.56 -10.46
CA VAL A 56 -14.53 -3.24 -11.57
C VAL A 56 -13.18 -3.95 -11.51
N ILE A 57 -13.04 -4.92 -10.61
CA ILE A 57 -11.76 -5.59 -10.36
C ILE A 57 -11.20 -6.27 -11.62
N ASP A 58 -12.05 -6.80 -12.47
CA ASP A 58 -11.68 -7.44 -13.74
C ASP A 58 -11.17 -6.43 -14.79
N GLN A 59 -11.58 -5.16 -14.69
CA GLN A 59 -11.08 -4.09 -15.53
C GLN A 59 -9.73 -3.57 -15.04
N VAL A 60 -9.51 -3.58 -13.71
CA VAL A 60 -8.23 -3.19 -13.12
C VAL A 60 -7.19 -4.29 -13.30
N PHE A 61 -7.60 -5.55 -13.17
CA PHE A 61 -6.77 -6.75 -13.27
C PHE A 61 -7.35 -7.74 -14.29
N PRO A 62 -7.20 -7.48 -15.60
CA PRO A 62 -7.66 -8.42 -16.62
C PRO A 62 -6.93 -9.77 -16.49
N LYS A 63 -7.68 -10.87 -16.46
CA LYS A 63 -7.10 -12.22 -16.33
C LYS A 63 -6.28 -12.66 -17.55
N ASP A 64 -6.56 -12.08 -18.69
CA ASP A 64 -5.88 -12.32 -19.98
C ASP A 64 -4.70 -11.36 -20.22
N ALA A 65 -4.35 -10.52 -19.25
CA ALA A 65 -3.18 -9.66 -19.35
C ALA A 65 -1.91 -10.51 -19.52
N VAL A 66 -1.07 -10.12 -20.50
CA VAL A 66 0.18 -10.83 -20.82
C VAL A 66 1.13 -10.87 -19.63
N ILE A 67 1.12 -9.83 -18.80
CA ILE A 67 1.91 -9.77 -17.57
C ILE A 67 0.93 -9.60 -16.42
N GLN A 68 0.96 -10.56 -15.50
CA GLN A 68 0.23 -10.49 -14.25
C GLN A 68 1.12 -9.89 -13.14
N PRO A 69 0.54 -9.20 -12.15
CA PRO A 69 1.31 -8.61 -11.06
C PRO A 69 2.02 -9.68 -10.24
N SER A 70 3.28 -9.39 -9.87
CA SER A 70 4.04 -10.18 -8.90
C SER A 70 3.61 -9.86 -7.46
N LEU A 71 3.19 -8.61 -7.22
CA LEU A 71 2.68 -8.14 -5.92
C LEU A 71 1.50 -7.20 -6.13
N VAL A 72 0.45 -7.40 -5.35
CA VAL A 72 -0.64 -6.43 -5.22
C VAL A 72 -0.78 -6.01 -3.76
N ILE A 73 -0.63 -4.72 -3.50
CA ILE A 73 -0.88 -4.12 -2.18
C ILE A 73 -2.27 -3.49 -2.24
N VAL A 74 -3.18 -3.96 -1.38
CA VAL A 74 -4.60 -3.57 -1.42
C VAL A 74 -4.97 -2.77 -0.19
N TYR A 75 -5.67 -1.66 -0.38
CA TYR A 75 -6.24 -0.87 0.71
C TYR A 75 -7.69 -0.47 0.43
N PHE A 76 -8.61 -0.97 1.25
CA PHE A 76 -9.99 -0.50 1.40
C PHE A 76 -10.39 -0.62 2.88
N GLY A 77 -11.42 0.11 3.28
CA GLY A 77 -11.94 0.08 4.65
C GLY A 77 -12.18 1.47 5.24
N GLY A 78 -11.35 2.46 4.94
CA GLY A 78 -11.51 3.80 5.49
C GLY A 78 -12.81 4.50 5.07
N ASN A 79 -13.29 4.27 3.86
CA ASN A 79 -14.60 4.75 3.42
C ASN A 79 -15.73 3.80 3.83
N ASP A 80 -15.47 2.50 3.78
CA ASP A 80 -16.42 1.46 4.20
C ASP A 80 -16.83 1.63 5.66
N SER A 81 -15.88 1.99 6.55
CA SER A 81 -16.07 2.17 7.99
C SER A 81 -16.80 3.46 8.39
N MET A 82 -17.09 4.36 7.44
CA MET A 82 -17.90 5.56 7.75
C MET A 82 -19.28 5.17 8.25
N GLY A 83 -19.91 6.05 9.03
CA GLY A 83 -21.32 5.89 9.42
C GLY A 83 -22.24 5.89 8.19
N GLY A 84 -23.29 5.09 8.25
CA GLY A 84 -24.32 5.11 7.20
C GLY A 84 -25.09 6.41 7.21
N HIS A 85 -25.25 7.05 6.04
CA HIS A 85 -26.09 8.24 5.93
C HIS A 85 -27.59 7.85 5.91
N PRO A 86 -28.49 8.64 6.53
CA PRO A 86 -29.92 8.34 6.55
C PRO A 86 -30.58 8.20 5.17
N SER A 87 -30.02 8.86 4.15
CA SER A 87 -30.49 8.72 2.76
C SER A 87 -30.14 7.37 2.11
N GLY A 88 -29.33 6.53 2.75
CA GLY A 88 -28.77 5.32 2.16
C GLY A 88 -27.65 5.57 1.13
N LEU A 89 -27.28 6.84 0.91
CA LEU A 89 -26.15 7.23 0.04
C LEU A 89 -24.87 7.36 0.88
N GLY A 90 -23.74 7.46 0.19
CA GLY A 90 -22.44 7.61 0.83
C GLY A 90 -21.57 6.36 0.66
N PRO A 91 -20.33 6.42 1.16
CA PRO A 91 -19.34 5.37 0.91
C PRO A 91 -19.42 4.20 1.89
N HIS A 92 -20.28 4.26 2.91
CA HIS A 92 -20.42 3.20 3.92
C HIS A 92 -20.73 1.84 3.29
N VAL A 93 -20.05 0.82 3.76
CA VAL A 93 -20.35 -0.59 3.45
C VAL A 93 -20.47 -1.34 4.79
N PRO A 94 -21.61 -1.97 5.10
CA PRO A 94 -21.75 -2.73 6.34
C PRO A 94 -20.65 -3.77 6.53
N LEU A 95 -20.15 -3.93 7.75
CA LEU A 95 -18.99 -4.77 8.07
C LEU A 95 -19.06 -6.19 7.48
N PRO A 96 -20.18 -6.94 7.53
CA PRO A 96 -20.25 -8.27 6.90
C PRO A 96 -20.07 -8.20 5.39
N LYS A 97 -20.59 -7.15 4.74
CA LYS A 97 -20.44 -6.93 3.29
C LYS A 97 -19.03 -6.52 2.92
N TYR A 98 -18.38 -5.69 3.75
CA TYR A 98 -16.96 -5.37 3.60
C TYR A 98 -16.09 -6.64 3.63
N VAL A 99 -16.29 -7.51 4.62
CA VAL A 99 -15.56 -8.78 4.73
C VAL A 99 -15.77 -9.66 3.49
N GLU A 100 -17.02 -9.80 3.01
CA GLU A 100 -17.34 -10.52 1.77
C GLU A 100 -16.61 -9.92 0.56
N ASN A 101 -16.63 -8.59 0.43
CA ASN A 101 -15.98 -7.88 -0.67
C ASN A 101 -14.46 -8.09 -0.64
N MET A 102 -13.84 -7.93 0.53
CA MET A 102 -12.38 -8.12 0.68
C MET A 102 -11.98 -9.56 0.39
N LYS A 103 -12.81 -10.54 0.79
CA LYS A 103 -12.62 -11.96 0.44
C LYS A 103 -12.67 -12.18 -1.08
N ARG A 104 -13.63 -11.54 -1.77
CA ARG A 104 -13.74 -11.60 -3.23
C ARG A 104 -12.52 -10.98 -3.91
N ILE A 105 -12.05 -9.81 -3.42
CA ILE A 105 -10.85 -9.14 -3.94
C ILE A 105 -9.63 -10.04 -3.77
N ALA A 106 -9.41 -10.60 -2.58
CA ALA A 106 -8.29 -11.51 -2.31
C ALA A 106 -8.32 -12.74 -3.23
N SER A 107 -9.48 -13.41 -3.33
CA SER A 107 -9.65 -14.59 -4.18
C SER A 107 -9.41 -14.28 -5.66
N TYR A 108 -9.91 -13.13 -6.13
CA TYR A 108 -9.72 -12.71 -7.52
C TYR A 108 -8.23 -12.50 -7.83
N ILE A 109 -7.53 -11.73 -6.99
CA ILE A 109 -6.12 -11.40 -7.21
C ILE A 109 -5.23 -12.65 -7.09
N LYS A 110 -5.45 -13.50 -6.06
CA LYS A 110 -4.74 -14.79 -5.93
C LYS A 110 -4.96 -15.69 -7.15
N GLY A 111 -6.11 -15.58 -7.80
CA GLY A 111 -6.45 -16.33 -9.02
C GLY A 111 -5.84 -15.80 -10.32
N LEU A 112 -5.12 -14.68 -10.31
CA LEU A 112 -4.48 -14.12 -11.51
C LEU A 112 -3.27 -14.95 -11.94
N SER A 113 -2.44 -15.38 -10.99
CA SER A 113 -1.27 -16.21 -11.22
C SER A 113 -0.81 -16.86 -9.90
N GLU A 114 -0.26 -18.06 -9.96
CA GLU A 114 0.37 -18.73 -8.81
C GLU A 114 1.54 -17.92 -8.20
N LYS A 115 2.11 -17.00 -9.00
CA LYS A 115 3.21 -16.13 -8.57
C LYS A 115 2.74 -14.80 -7.99
N THR A 116 1.47 -14.47 -8.10
CA THR A 116 0.93 -13.21 -7.56
C THR A 116 0.85 -13.28 -6.04
N ARG A 117 1.53 -12.36 -5.36
CA ARG A 117 1.50 -12.19 -3.92
C ARG A 117 0.59 -11.02 -3.55
N VAL A 118 -0.03 -11.10 -2.38
CA VAL A 118 -1.02 -10.11 -1.94
C VAL A 118 -0.69 -9.66 -0.52
N ILE A 119 -0.69 -8.35 -0.30
CA ILE A 119 -0.63 -7.73 1.02
C ILE A 119 -1.85 -6.84 1.17
N PHE A 120 -2.58 -6.99 2.27
CA PHE A 120 -3.65 -6.06 2.63
C PHE A 120 -3.15 -5.05 3.66
N LEU A 121 -3.49 -3.78 3.44
CA LEU A 121 -3.38 -2.73 4.45
C LEU A 121 -4.75 -2.56 5.11
N THR A 122 -4.79 -2.59 6.43
CA THR A 122 -6.04 -2.39 7.17
C THR A 122 -6.42 -0.91 7.25
N CYS A 123 -7.62 -0.61 7.73
CA CYS A 123 -8.07 0.74 7.97
C CYS A 123 -7.16 1.43 9.01
N PRO A 124 -6.51 2.57 8.70
CA PRO A 124 -5.74 3.32 9.68
C PRO A 124 -6.64 4.00 10.71
N PRO A 125 -6.08 4.46 11.85
CA PRO A 125 -6.82 5.27 12.79
C PRO A 125 -7.19 6.63 12.19
N VAL A 126 -8.17 7.30 12.78
CA VAL A 126 -8.59 8.66 12.39
C VAL A 126 -8.51 9.59 13.58
N ASN A 127 -8.12 10.85 13.33
CA ASN A 127 -8.26 11.92 14.30
C ASN A 127 -9.65 12.56 14.12
N GLU A 128 -10.61 12.11 14.92
CA GLU A 128 -12.03 12.52 14.83
C GLU A 128 -12.22 14.03 15.01
N GLU A 129 -11.45 14.65 15.90
CA GLU A 129 -11.51 16.09 16.15
C GLU A 129 -11.12 16.89 14.91
N LYS A 130 -9.99 16.49 14.30
CA LYS A 130 -9.48 17.16 13.09
C LYS A 130 -10.41 16.95 11.90
N VAL A 131 -10.92 15.74 11.70
CA VAL A 131 -11.91 15.43 10.67
C VAL A 131 -13.15 16.31 10.84
N LYS A 132 -13.69 16.40 12.06
CA LYS A 132 -14.86 17.22 12.38
C LYS A 132 -14.64 18.71 12.11
N GLN A 133 -13.45 19.24 12.46
CA GLN A 133 -13.10 20.65 12.21
C GLN A 133 -13.01 21.00 10.73
N LEU A 134 -12.59 20.04 9.89
CA LEU A 134 -12.39 20.23 8.46
C LEU A 134 -13.61 19.86 7.60
N SER A 135 -14.59 19.16 8.19
CA SER A 135 -15.80 18.75 7.48
C SER A 135 -16.73 19.92 7.24
N SER A 136 -17.22 20.08 6.00
CA SER A 136 -18.35 20.97 5.71
C SER A 136 -19.64 20.41 6.29
N ASP A 137 -20.68 21.26 6.45
CA ASP A 137 -21.98 20.86 6.98
C ASP A 137 -22.56 19.61 6.28
N LEU A 138 -22.39 19.52 4.96
CA LEU A 138 -22.83 18.37 4.18
C LEU A 138 -22.07 17.08 4.51
N LEU A 139 -20.79 17.18 4.86
CA LEU A 139 -19.93 16.03 5.22
C LEU A 139 -19.97 15.73 6.72
N SER A 140 -20.50 16.64 7.54
CA SER A 140 -20.62 16.45 8.99
C SER A 140 -21.58 15.30 9.37
N GLU A 141 -22.52 14.96 8.48
CA GLU A 141 -23.41 13.80 8.64
C GLU A 141 -22.72 12.47 8.38
N LEU A 142 -21.56 12.48 7.70
CA LEU A 142 -20.75 11.30 7.41
C LEU A 142 -19.78 11.06 8.58
N VAL A 143 -20.26 10.43 9.62
CA VAL A 143 -19.49 10.19 10.84
C VAL A 143 -18.33 9.24 10.58
N ARG A 144 -17.11 9.69 10.91
CA ARG A 144 -15.93 8.83 11.01
C ARG A 144 -15.56 8.66 12.47
N SER A 145 -15.36 7.43 12.90
CA SER A 145 -14.90 7.16 14.27
C SER A 145 -13.72 6.21 14.28
N ASN A 146 -12.83 6.42 15.24
CA ASN A 146 -11.67 5.53 15.41
C ASN A 146 -12.10 4.12 15.84
N GLU A 147 -13.19 4.03 16.61
CA GLU A 147 -13.80 2.74 16.97
C GLU A 147 -14.27 1.95 15.73
N SER A 148 -14.91 2.63 14.77
CA SER A 148 -15.35 1.98 13.54
C SER A 148 -14.14 1.53 12.69
N CYS A 149 -13.11 2.39 12.57
CA CYS A 149 -11.87 2.03 11.88
C CYS A 149 -11.21 0.79 12.50
N GLN A 150 -11.19 0.69 13.83
CA GLN A 150 -10.68 -0.48 14.55
C GLN A 150 -11.46 -1.75 14.17
N LYS A 151 -12.79 -1.73 14.21
CA LYS A 151 -13.63 -2.88 13.88
C LYS A 151 -13.38 -3.40 12.46
N TYR A 152 -13.21 -2.49 11.49
CA TYR A 152 -12.90 -2.87 10.11
C TYR A 152 -11.46 -3.35 9.95
N SER A 153 -10.51 -2.80 10.72
CA SER A 153 -9.14 -3.29 10.77
C SER A 153 -9.07 -4.71 11.31
N GLU A 154 -9.66 -4.97 12.48
CA GLU A 154 -9.71 -6.28 13.11
C GLU A 154 -10.36 -7.34 12.21
N ALA A 155 -11.49 -7.00 11.57
CA ALA A 155 -12.17 -7.89 10.63
C ALA A 155 -11.31 -8.20 9.39
N CYS A 156 -10.54 -7.23 8.91
CA CYS A 156 -9.60 -7.44 7.80
C CYS A 156 -8.43 -8.36 8.20
N VAL A 157 -7.87 -8.18 9.40
CA VAL A 157 -6.81 -9.06 9.93
C VAL A 157 -7.30 -10.49 10.04
N GLU A 158 -8.49 -10.69 10.60
CA GLU A 158 -9.09 -12.02 10.74
C GLU A 158 -9.31 -12.70 9.39
N LEU A 159 -9.89 -11.97 8.44
CA LEU A 159 -10.08 -12.44 7.07
C LEU A 159 -8.75 -12.85 6.41
N CYS A 160 -7.72 -12.02 6.55
CA CYS A 160 -6.41 -12.30 5.96
C CYS A 160 -5.78 -13.56 6.55
N ARG A 161 -5.95 -13.78 7.87
CA ARG A 161 -5.50 -15.00 8.53
C ARG A 161 -6.23 -16.23 7.98
N GLU A 162 -7.56 -16.16 7.79
CA GLU A 162 -8.35 -17.26 7.21
C GLU A 162 -7.96 -17.59 5.77
N MET A 163 -7.56 -16.56 5.01
CA MET A 163 -7.25 -16.70 3.59
C MET A 163 -5.76 -16.89 3.29
N GLU A 164 -4.92 -16.93 4.32
CA GLU A 164 -3.46 -16.97 4.16
C GLU A 164 -2.96 -15.84 3.24
N VAL A 165 -3.37 -14.61 3.56
CA VAL A 165 -2.95 -13.36 2.90
C VAL A 165 -2.14 -12.55 3.90
N GLU A 166 -1.01 -12.01 3.47
CA GLU A 166 -0.22 -11.11 4.33
C GLU A 166 -1.02 -9.83 4.61
N VAL A 167 -0.93 -9.35 5.84
CA VAL A 167 -1.68 -8.17 6.30
C VAL A 167 -0.81 -7.25 7.13
N ILE A 168 -1.00 -5.96 6.94
CA ILE A 168 -0.40 -4.91 7.74
C ILE A 168 -1.52 -4.22 8.51
N ASP A 169 -1.52 -4.38 9.82
CA ASP A 169 -2.45 -3.70 10.73
C ASP A 169 -2.02 -2.24 10.92
N LEU A 170 -2.49 -1.37 10.02
CA LEU A 170 -2.19 0.06 10.08
C LEU A 170 -2.83 0.75 11.28
N TRP A 171 -3.98 0.24 11.77
CA TRP A 171 -4.61 0.80 12.96
C TRP A 171 -3.69 0.71 14.17
N THR A 172 -3.09 -0.45 14.38
CA THR A 172 -2.12 -0.67 15.46
C THR A 172 -0.77 -0.01 15.16
N ALA A 173 -0.24 -0.17 13.93
CA ALA A 173 1.10 0.29 13.59
C ALA A 173 1.25 1.81 13.76
N ILE A 174 0.30 2.59 13.29
CA ILE A 174 0.34 4.06 13.39
C ILE A 174 0.21 4.52 14.84
N GLN A 175 -0.62 3.87 15.65
CA GLN A 175 -0.86 4.24 17.06
C GLN A 175 0.29 3.84 18.02
N ARG A 176 1.32 3.16 17.55
CA ARG A 176 2.56 2.96 18.34
C ARG A 176 3.32 4.27 18.57
N LYS A 177 3.08 5.29 17.76
CA LYS A 177 3.66 6.63 17.93
C LYS A 177 2.75 7.46 18.83
N ASP A 178 3.27 8.00 19.92
CA ASP A 178 2.47 8.71 20.94
C ASP A 178 1.70 9.92 20.36
N ASP A 179 2.29 10.63 19.40
CA ASP A 179 1.71 11.81 18.75
C ASP A 179 1.05 11.51 17.39
N TRP A 180 0.73 10.25 17.10
CA TRP A 180 0.24 9.79 15.79
C TRP A 180 -0.90 10.64 15.22
N ALA A 181 -1.83 11.10 16.06
CA ALA A 181 -3.01 11.83 15.63
C ALA A 181 -2.69 13.18 14.99
N THR A 182 -1.54 13.76 15.35
CA THR A 182 -1.08 15.06 14.84
C THR A 182 0.06 14.94 13.84
N SER A 183 0.94 13.96 14.01
CA SER A 183 2.14 13.79 13.18
C SER A 183 1.90 12.89 11.96
N CYS A 184 1.13 11.79 12.10
CA CYS A 184 0.97 10.80 11.04
C CYS A 184 -0.18 11.10 10.06
N LEU A 185 -1.04 12.09 10.35
CA LEU A 185 -2.22 12.40 9.55
C LEU A 185 -2.26 13.88 9.14
N THR A 186 -2.54 14.14 7.85
CA THR A 186 -2.62 15.51 7.29
C THR A 186 -3.93 16.21 7.64
N ASP A 187 -5.06 15.55 7.43
CA ASP A 187 -6.42 16.08 7.60
C ASP A 187 -7.24 15.26 8.62
N GLY A 188 -6.56 14.45 9.40
CA GLY A 188 -7.17 13.55 10.36
C GLY A 188 -7.50 12.16 9.82
N MET A 189 -7.31 11.90 8.49
CA MET A 189 -7.57 10.61 7.86
C MET A 189 -6.53 10.18 6.82
N HIS A 190 -5.92 11.11 6.09
CA HIS A 190 -4.90 10.81 5.10
C HIS A 190 -3.50 10.90 5.70
N LEU A 191 -2.61 10.01 5.26
CA LEU A 191 -1.27 9.92 5.80
C LEU A 191 -0.43 11.16 5.48
N SER A 192 0.35 11.59 6.45
CA SER A 192 1.47 12.51 6.29
C SER A 192 2.70 11.76 5.74
N ALA A 193 3.82 12.47 5.57
CA ALA A 193 5.10 11.83 5.27
C ALA A 193 5.50 10.85 6.39
N GLU A 194 5.37 11.26 7.67
CA GLU A 194 5.68 10.39 8.80
C GLU A 194 4.76 9.16 8.89
N GLY A 195 3.46 9.32 8.62
CA GLY A 195 2.54 8.19 8.52
C GLY A 195 2.86 7.27 7.33
N SER A 196 3.34 7.84 6.23
CA SER A 196 3.79 7.10 5.06
C SER A 196 5.06 6.29 5.33
N ASP A 197 6.01 6.83 6.11
CA ASP A 197 7.21 6.11 6.51
C ASP A 197 6.88 4.84 7.29
N ILE A 198 5.92 4.91 8.22
CA ILE A 198 5.43 3.72 8.94
C ILE A 198 4.88 2.66 7.98
N VAL A 199 4.11 3.07 6.96
CA VAL A 199 3.58 2.13 5.96
C VAL A 199 4.71 1.47 5.18
N VAL A 200 5.74 2.22 4.77
CA VAL A 200 6.91 1.67 4.07
C VAL A 200 7.65 0.66 4.94
N GLU A 201 7.93 1.00 6.20
CA GLU A 201 8.60 0.12 7.15
C GLU A 201 7.86 -1.21 7.31
N GLU A 202 6.54 -1.17 7.52
CA GLU A 202 5.74 -2.39 7.70
C GLU A 202 5.65 -3.20 6.38
N ILE A 203 5.57 -2.56 5.21
CA ILE A 203 5.60 -3.26 3.92
C ILE A 203 6.95 -3.97 3.73
N LEU A 204 8.06 -3.28 3.93
CA LEU A 204 9.40 -3.87 3.79
C LEU A 204 9.64 -4.99 4.79
N LYS A 205 9.12 -4.86 6.01
CA LYS A 205 9.15 -5.91 7.02
C LYS A 205 8.42 -7.17 6.54
N VAL A 206 7.18 -7.04 6.05
CA VAL A 206 6.43 -8.18 5.48
C VAL A 206 7.20 -8.81 4.33
N LEU A 207 7.72 -8.01 3.39
CA LEU A 207 8.46 -8.52 2.23
C LEU A 207 9.77 -9.24 2.62
N ARG A 208 10.40 -8.86 3.72
CA ARG A 208 11.59 -9.51 4.27
C ARG A 208 11.26 -10.82 4.99
N GLU A 209 10.16 -10.86 5.72
CA GLU A 209 9.77 -11.98 6.59
C GLU A 209 8.93 -13.03 5.85
N ALA A 210 8.24 -12.66 4.78
CA ALA A 210 7.45 -13.57 3.97
C ALA A 210 8.33 -14.66 3.33
N LYS A 211 7.91 -15.92 3.48
CA LYS A 211 8.62 -17.08 2.91
C LYS A 211 8.24 -17.32 1.45
N TRP A 212 8.24 -16.24 0.67
CA TRP A 212 7.92 -16.31 -0.76
C TRP A 212 9.14 -16.67 -1.59
N GLU A 213 8.95 -17.56 -2.54
CA GLU A 213 9.95 -17.90 -3.55
C GLU A 213 9.44 -17.55 -4.94
N PRO A 214 10.15 -16.68 -5.69
CA PRO A 214 11.28 -15.86 -5.22
C PRO A 214 10.85 -14.78 -4.22
N SER A 215 11.76 -14.35 -3.37
CA SER A 215 11.55 -13.20 -2.48
C SER A 215 11.31 -11.93 -3.29
N LEU A 216 10.37 -11.09 -2.83
CA LEU A 216 10.08 -9.78 -3.44
C LEU A 216 10.69 -8.61 -2.65
N HIS A 217 11.50 -8.90 -1.62
CA HIS A 217 12.22 -7.86 -0.89
C HIS A 217 13.29 -7.23 -1.79
N TRP A 218 13.43 -5.91 -1.75
CA TRP A 218 14.27 -5.14 -2.66
C TRP A 218 15.74 -5.59 -2.72
N ARG A 219 16.28 -6.10 -1.59
CA ARG A 219 17.65 -6.63 -1.54
C ARG A 219 17.82 -7.96 -2.27
N SER A 220 16.74 -8.72 -2.45
CA SER A 220 16.74 -10.00 -3.14
C SER A 220 16.50 -9.89 -4.64
N LEU A 221 16.02 -8.74 -5.10
CA LEU A 221 15.76 -8.48 -6.51
C LEU A 221 17.02 -7.98 -7.21
N ALA A 222 17.31 -8.54 -8.39
CA ALA A 222 18.40 -8.07 -9.22
C ALA A 222 18.15 -6.64 -9.71
N THR A 223 19.21 -5.84 -9.75
CA THR A 223 19.18 -4.52 -10.37
C THR A 223 19.29 -4.65 -11.87
N GLU A 224 18.34 -4.08 -12.60
CA GLU A 224 18.32 -4.08 -14.07
C GLU A 224 19.58 -3.43 -14.64
N PHE A 225 20.25 -4.12 -15.57
CA PHE A 225 21.53 -3.76 -16.17
C PHE A 225 22.71 -3.71 -15.20
N SER A 226 22.63 -4.42 -14.07
CA SER A 226 23.61 -4.46 -13.00
C SER A 226 23.81 -3.12 -12.25
N GLU A 227 24.55 -3.15 -11.18
CA GLU A 227 24.90 -1.95 -10.38
C GLU A 227 26.05 -1.18 -11.04
N ASP A 228 26.96 -1.88 -11.71
CA ASP A 228 28.15 -1.33 -12.36
C ASP A 228 27.89 -0.92 -13.81
N SER A 229 28.60 0.11 -14.25
CA SER A 229 28.59 0.63 -15.61
C SER A 229 29.97 0.52 -16.23
N PRO A 230 30.09 0.27 -17.56
CA PRO A 230 31.37 0.31 -18.22
C PRO A 230 32.05 1.68 -18.22
N TYR A 231 31.32 2.71 -17.77
CA TYR A 231 31.82 4.08 -17.61
C TYR A 231 32.15 4.43 -16.17
N ASP A 232 31.98 3.50 -15.22
CA ASP A 232 32.36 3.73 -13.83
C ASP A 232 33.88 3.87 -13.69
N LEU A 233 34.33 4.67 -12.72
CA LEU A 233 35.74 4.80 -12.42
C LEU A 233 36.26 3.48 -11.84
N VAL A 234 37.41 3.06 -12.31
CA VAL A 234 38.10 1.88 -11.80
C VAL A 234 39.06 2.30 -10.70
N ALA A 235 39.05 1.58 -9.59
CA ALA A 235 39.98 1.80 -8.50
C ALA A 235 41.44 1.59 -8.95
N ALA A 236 42.38 2.20 -8.24
CA ALA A 236 43.81 2.18 -8.59
C ALA A 236 44.41 0.74 -8.67
N ASP A 237 43.81 -0.23 -7.99
CA ASP A 237 44.18 -1.65 -8.04
C ASP A 237 43.58 -2.38 -9.26
N GLY A 238 42.73 -1.72 -10.04
CA GLY A 238 42.07 -2.29 -11.24
C GLY A 238 41.07 -3.41 -10.97
N LYS A 239 40.71 -3.67 -9.68
CA LYS A 239 39.87 -4.82 -9.28
C LYS A 239 38.45 -4.47 -8.91
N SER A 240 38.19 -3.21 -8.64
CA SER A 240 36.85 -2.74 -8.29
C SER A 240 36.44 -1.52 -9.08
N THR A 241 35.16 -1.46 -9.45
CA THR A 241 34.55 -0.24 -9.99
C THR A 241 34.08 0.66 -8.85
N VAL A 242 34.13 1.98 -9.05
CA VAL A 242 33.62 2.97 -8.12
C VAL A 242 32.36 3.57 -8.72
N ASN A 243 31.22 3.10 -8.26
CA ASN A 243 29.93 3.69 -8.61
C ASN A 243 29.64 4.88 -7.72
N ILE A 244 29.86 6.09 -8.25
CA ILE A 244 29.70 7.35 -7.51
C ILE A 244 28.23 7.56 -7.09
N CYS A 245 27.27 7.05 -7.86
CA CYS A 245 25.86 7.20 -7.56
C CYS A 245 25.43 6.44 -6.30
N GLN A 246 26.00 5.28 -6.02
CA GLN A 246 25.65 4.48 -4.83
C GLN A 246 26.07 5.14 -3.52
N SER A 247 27.16 5.91 -3.52
CA SER A 247 27.66 6.56 -2.29
C SER A 247 26.76 7.68 -1.77
N THR A 248 25.79 8.13 -2.56
CA THR A 248 24.92 9.28 -2.23
C THR A 248 23.49 8.89 -1.86
N PHE A 249 23.09 7.62 -2.01
CA PHE A 249 21.75 7.17 -1.66
C PHE A 249 21.56 7.11 -0.14
N HIS A 250 20.96 8.15 0.41
CA HIS A 250 20.66 8.26 1.84
C HIS A 250 19.57 7.31 2.32
N TRP A 251 18.66 6.87 1.43
CA TRP A 251 17.56 5.95 1.75
C TRP A 251 18.04 4.55 2.13
N SER A 252 19.17 4.09 1.61
CA SER A 252 19.70 2.76 1.98
C SER A 252 20.03 2.62 3.46
N LYS A 253 20.28 3.75 4.15
CA LYS A 253 20.54 3.79 5.59
C LYS A 253 19.25 3.83 6.42
N GLN A 254 18.16 4.28 5.82
CA GLN A 254 16.86 4.42 6.49
C GLN A 254 16.07 3.12 6.43
N TRP A 255 16.18 2.35 5.35
CA TRP A 255 15.34 1.17 5.07
C TRP A 255 16.06 -0.18 5.23
N ASP A 256 17.16 -0.19 5.98
CA ASP A 256 17.92 -1.43 6.30
C ASP A 256 17.21 -2.30 7.41
#